data_e91af83f318ab79dcccc44415a1c7b42
#
_entry.id   e91af83f318ab79dcccc44415a1c7b42
#
_cell.length_a   1.000
_cell.length_b   1.000
_cell.length_c   1.000
_cell.angle_alpha   90.00
_cell.angle_beta   90.00
_cell.angle_gamma   90.00
#
_symmetry.space_group_name_H-M   'P 1'
#
loop_
_entity.id
_entity.type
_entity.pdbx_description
1 polymer ?
#
loop_
_entity_poly.entity_id
_entity_poly.type
_entity_poly.pdbx_seq_one_letter_code
_entity_poly.pdbx_strand_id
1 'polypeptide(L)'
;MINTLNIRTLNAQETYLLNTLSVAGKSVFTTEDAQAVANGQVSNLPHLLSGLTRKRWLLRLERGKYLILPLAAGMEGQYAVHEFVLASRLVKPYAIAYWSALQFHGFTEQVPQTVTIISPVRRRDMSVEELGFRGHFVTIAAERFFGVVTMQIDDQPVVVTDPARTVLDCLDRPDLCGGIVEAAKGVLGFAQRSSARPAQLTEYAARLKNQAIIKRLGYLVEQLDLSGQFPETDWLSAISAWRDNLSASFVRLDPRLPPAGPYDRTWRLRLNVPKDHPLTWMET
;
A
#
# COMPACT_ATOMS: atom_id res chain seq x y z
N MET A 1 -31.56 27.02 26.34
CA MET A 1 -30.79 27.57 25.21
C MET A 1 -30.73 26.50 24.15
N ILE A 2 -31.44 26.68 23.05
CA ILE A 2 -31.46 25.72 21.92
C ILE A 2 -30.09 25.81 21.27
N ASN A 3 -29.31 24.76 21.43
CA ASN A 3 -28.02 24.59 20.74
C ASN A 3 -28.32 24.71 19.24
N THR A 4 -27.83 25.75 18.58
CA THR A 4 -27.98 25.92 17.12
C THR A 4 -27.32 24.73 16.47
N LEU A 5 -28.12 23.72 16.11
CA LEU A 5 -27.72 22.59 15.29
C LEU A 5 -26.97 23.17 14.08
N ASN A 6 -25.71 22.81 13.96
CA ASN A 6 -24.87 23.23 12.83
C ASN A 6 -25.35 22.47 11.59
N ILE A 7 -26.49 22.95 11.04
CA ILE A 7 -27.17 22.29 9.93
C ILE A 7 -26.28 22.44 8.69
N ARG A 8 -25.97 21.34 8.01
CA ARG A 8 -25.24 21.31 6.74
C ARG A 8 -26.10 21.93 5.61
N THR A 9 -26.35 23.24 5.70
CA THR A 9 -27.07 23.99 4.65
C THR A 9 -26.12 24.46 3.58
N LEU A 10 -26.60 24.49 2.33
CA LEU A 10 -25.86 24.99 1.17
C LEU A 10 -26.58 26.19 0.58
N ASN A 11 -25.82 27.21 0.18
CA ASN A 11 -26.30 28.27 -0.70
C ASN A 11 -26.11 27.91 -2.18
N ALA A 12 -26.59 28.75 -3.09
CA ALA A 12 -26.55 28.46 -4.52
C ALA A 12 -25.13 28.28 -5.07
N GLN A 13 -24.15 29.10 -4.64
CA GLN A 13 -22.76 28.99 -5.08
C GLN A 13 -22.08 27.73 -4.54
N GLU A 14 -22.34 27.40 -3.27
CA GLU A 14 -21.83 26.17 -2.63
C GLU A 14 -22.40 24.92 -3.33
N THR A 15 -23.70 24.91 -3.61
CA THR A 15 -24.37 23.81 -4.33
C THR A 15 -23.80 23.66 -5.74
N TYR A 16 -23.63 24.78 -6.45
CA TYR A 16 -23.03 24.76 -7.79
C TYR A 16 -21.65 24.14 -7.79
N LEU A 17 -20.75 24.60 -6.90
CA LEU A 17 -19.39 24.10 -6.83
C LEU A 17 -19.35 22.60 -6.53
N LEU A 18 -20.07 22.14 -5.49
CA LEU A 18 -20.07 20.75 -5.08
C LEU A 18 -20.66 19.83 -6.15
N ASN A 19 -21.77 20.23 -6.79
CA ASN A 19 -22.39 19.45 -7.87
C ASN A 19 -21.45 19.34 -9.07
N THR A 20 -20.84 20.44 -9.50
CA THR A 20 -19.94 20.44 -10.66
C THR A 20 -18.73 19.56 -10.42
N LEU A 21 -18.11 19.63 -9.23
CA LEU A 21 -17.00 18.74 -8.85
C LEU A 21 -17.44 17.27 -8.79
N SER A 22 -18.63 16.99 -8.23
CA SER A 22 -19.15 15.62 -8.11
C SER A 22 -19.45 15.02 -9.48
N VAL A 23 -20.10 15.77 -10.40
CA VAL A 23 -20.36 15.34 -11.79
C VAL A 23 -19.05 15.07 -12.53
N ALA A 24 -18.00 15.86 -12.25
CA ALA A 24 -16.66 15.63 -12.81
C ALA A 24 -15.90 14.47 -12.15
N GLY A 25 -16.52 13.73 -11.21
CA GLY A 25 -15.88 12.62 -10.47
C GLY A 25 -14.79 13.05 -9.51
N LYS A 26 -14.72 14.35 -9.18
CA LYS A 26 -13.69 14.93 -8.31
C LYS A 26 -14.12 14.97 -6.85
N SER A 27 -14.29 13.82 -6.23
CA SER A 27 -14.58 13.74 -4.78
C SER A 27 -13.40 14.18 -3.91
N VAL A 28 -12.16 14.03 -4.37
CA VAL A 28 -10.98 14.74 -3.88
C VAL A 28 -10.53 15.71 -4.96
N PHE A 29 -10.34 16.97 -4.59
CA PHE A 29 -10.01 18.04 -5.53
C PHE A 29 -9.01 19.02 -4.92
N THR A 30 -8.32 19.77 -5.79
CA THR A 30 -7.41 20.85 -5.40
C THR A 30 -8.11 22.22 -5.51
N THR A 31 -7.48 23.25 -4.94
CA THR A 31 -7.96 24.63 -5.12
C THR A 31 -8.01 25.02 -6.60
N GLU A 32 -7.05 24.53 -7.41
CA GLU A 32 -6.99 24.75 -8.87
C GLU A 32 -8.16 24.06 -9.58
N ASP A 33 -8.50 22.82 -9.18
CA ASP A 33 -9.70 22.12 -9.69
C ASP A 33 -10.97 22.92 -9.39
N ALA A 34 -11.09 23.41 -8.14
CA ALA A 34 -12.24 24.22 -7.75
C ALA A 34 -12.31 25.54 -8.54
N GLN A 35 -11.16 26.18 -8.77
CA GLN A 35 -11.08 27.40 -9.58
C GLN A 35 -11.51 27.17 -11.03
N ALA A 36 -11.08 26.04 -11.60
CA ALA A 36 -11.43 25.67 -13.00
C ALA A 36 -12.94 25.45 -13.17
N VAL A 37 -13.61 24.81 -12.20
CA VAL A 37 -15.07 24.57 -12.29
C VAL A 37 -15.89 25.77 -11.83
N ALA A 38 -15.34 26.65 -11.00
CA ALA A 38 -16.04 27.86 -10.56
C ALA A 38 -16.40 28.80 -11.72
N ASN A 39 -15.55 28.86 -12.75
CA ASN A 39 -15.78 29.55 -14.02
C ASN A 39 -16.53 30.90 -13.90
N GLY A 40 -16.14 31.75 -12.93
CA GLY A 40 -16.78 33.04 -12.68
C GLY A 40 -18.12 32.99 -11.92
N GLN A 41 -18.68 31.81 -11.65
CA GLN A 41 -19.93 31.64 -10.90
C GLN A 41 -19.75 31.77 -9.37
N VAL A 42 -18.49 31.81 -8.91
CA VAL A 42 -18.12 31.92 -7.49
C VAL A 42 -17.31 33.19 -7.28
N SER A 43 -17.81 34.11 -6.48
CA SER A 43 -17.21 35.43 -6.29
C SER A 43 -15.96 35.41 -5.38
N ASN A 44 -15.92 34.53 -4.37
CA ASN A 44 -14.80 34.41 -3.43
C ASN A 44 -14.56 32.95 -3.08
N LEU A 45 -13.80 32.23 -3.89
CA LEU A 45 -13.54 30.82 -3.73
C LEU A 45 -12.86 30.46 -2.38
N PRO A 46 -11.81 31.17 -1.88
CA PRO A 46 -11.21 30.86 -0.59
C PRO A 46 -12.22 30.95 0.58
N HIS A 47 -13.08 31.95 0.58
CA HIS A 47 -14.11 32.12 1.60
C HIS A 47 -15.16 31.00 1.52
N LEU A 48 -15.57 30.62 0.30
CA LEU A 48 -16.54 29.56 0.07
C LEU A 48 -15.99 28.19 0.52
N LEU A 49 -14.74 27.85 0.18
CA LEU A 49 -14.09 26.61 0.64
C LEU A 49 -13.96 26.56 2.16
N SER A 50 -13.59 27.68 2.80
CA SER A 50 -13.55 27.79 4.26
C SER A 50 -14.94 27.62 4.89
N GLY A 51 -15.97 28.21 4.29
CA GLY A 51 -17.36 28.05 4.71
C GLY A 51 -17.84 26.59 4.62
N LEU A 52 -17.58 25.94 3.50
CA LEU A 52 -17.92 24.53 3.28
C LEU A 52 -17.20 23.60 4.26
N THR A 53 -15.93 23.88 4.56
CA THR A 53 -15.17 23.11 5.57
C THR A 53 -15.77 23.28 6.96
N ARG A 54 -16.12 24.51 7.37
CA ARG A 54 -16.79 24.78 8.65
C ARG A 54 -18.16 24.10 8.75
N LYS A 55 -18.90 24.05 7.65
CA LYS A 55 -20.20 23.37 7.56
C LYS A 55 -20.06 21.84 7.40
N ARG A 56 -18.85 21.29 7.41
CA ARG A 56 -18.55 19.86 7.23
C ARG A 56 -19.08 19.25 5.92
N TRP A 57 -19.11 20.04 4.86
CA TRP A 57 -19.28 19.55 3.48
C TRP A 57 -17.94 19.17 2.85
N LEU A 58 -16.86 19.79 3.34
CA LEU A 58 -15.50 19.47 2.94
C LEU A 58 -14.68 19.09 4.15
N LEU A 59 -13.82 18.10 3.97
CA LEU A 59 -12.70 17.81 4.86
C LEU A 59 -11.42 18.26 4.16
N ARG A 60 -10.61 19.05 4.85
CA ARG A 60 -9.32 19.47 4.31
C ARG A 60 -8.29 18.37 4.56
N LEU A 61 -7.81 17.73 3.48
CA LEU A 61 -6.80 16.69 3.56
C LEU A 61 -5.39 17.27 3.77
N GLU A 62 -5.09 18.36 3.06
CA GLU A 62 -3.83 19.11 3.13
C GLU A 62 -4.06 20.55 2.61
N ARG A 63 -3.01 21.38 2.62
CA ARG A 63 -3.13 22.74 2.10
C ARG A 63 -3.55 22.71 0.62
N GLY A 64 -4.71 23.32 0.34
CA GLY A 64 -5.26 23.42 -1.01
C GLY A 64 -5.86 22.12 -1.56
N LYS A 65 -6.06 21.08 -0.74
CA LYS A 65 -6.68 19.80 -1.18
C LYS A 65 -7.79 19.39 -0.22
N TYR A 66 -8.93 19.03 -0.77
CA TYR A 66 -10.17 18.80 -0.03
C TYR A 66 -10.83 17.50 -0.48
N LEU A 67 -11.53 16.84 0.45
CA LEU A 67 -12.44 15.73 0.23
C LEU A 67 -13.89 16.24 0.38
N ILE A 68 -14.75 15.95 -0.59
CA ILE A 68 -16.19 16.18 -0.46
C ILE A 68 -16.76 15.08 0.47
N LEU A 69 -17.38 15.52 1.57
CA LEU A 69 -18.08 14.60 2.46
C LEU A 69 -19.51 14.38 1.92
N PRO A 70 -19.92 13.13 1.65
CA PRO A 70 -21.23 12.83 1.08
C PRO A 70 -22.37 13.18 2.05
N LEU A 71 -23.60 13.16 1.55
CA LEU A 71 -24.81 13.32 2.39
C LEU A 71 -24.89 12.25 3.48
N ALA A 72 -24.44 11.03 3.18
CA ALA A 72 -24.39 9.90 4.12
C ALA A 72 -23.52 10.19 5.36
N ALA A 73 -22.63 11.19 5.33
CA ALA A 73 -21.86 11.64 6.50
C ALA A 73 -22.74 12.25 7.61
N GLY A 74 -24.04 12.38 7.39
CA GLY A 74 -24.98 12.91 8.34
C GLY A 74 -24.76 14.40 8.68
N MET A 75 -25.46 14.88 9.70
CA MET A 75 -25.40 16.30 10.09
C MET A 75 -24.05 16.70 10.72
N GLU A 76 -23.37 15.76 11.33
CA GLU A 76 -22.07 15.99 11.98
C GLU A 76 -20.87 15.81 11.05
N GLY A 77 -21.11 15.40 9.79
CA GLY A 77 -20.05 15.16 8.83
C GLY A 77 -19.15 13.95 9.19
N GLN A 78 -19.68 13.00 9.95
CA GLN A 78 -18.98 11.74 10.24
C GLN A 78 -19.02 10.86 9.02
N TYR A 79 -17.86 10.54 8.47
CA TYR A 79 -17.75 9.72 7.27
C TYR A 79 -16.63 8.69 7.41
N ALA A 80 -17.02 7.43 7.30
CA ALA A 80 -16.07 6.34 7.17
C ALA A 80 -15.81 6.11 5.68
N VAL A 81 -14.57 6.19 5.26
CA VAL A 81 -14.12 5.83 3.92
C VAL A 81 -13.03 4.79 4.07
N HIS A 82 -13.10 3.71 3.28
CA HIS A 82 -12.04 2.73 3.29
C HIS A 82 -10.70 3.41 2.97
N GLU A 83 -9.68 3.16 3.78
CA GLU A 83 -8.38 3.84 3.67
C GLU A 83 -7.72 3.69 2.30
N PHE A 84 -7.90 2.55 1.62
CA PHE A 84 -7.39 2.33 0.26
C PHE A 84 -8.15 3.14 -0.79
N VAL A 85 -9.45 3.36 -0.59
CA VAL A 85 -10.23 4.26 -1.45
C VAL A 85 -9.76 5.71 -1.28
N LEU A 86 -9.46 6.14 -0.06
CA LEU A 86 -8.87 7.46 0.15
C LEU A 86 -7.49 7.56 -0.52
N ALA A 87 -6.61 6.57 -0.30
CA ALA A 87 -5.29 6.51 -0.92
C ALA A 87 -5.34 6.62 -2.45
N SER A 88 -6.35 5.98 -3.09
CA SER A 88 -6.55 6.00 -4.55
C SER A 88 -6.73 7.40 -5.15
N ARG A 89 -7.13 8.36 -4.33
CA ARG A 89 -7.44 9.74 -4.72
C ARG A 89 -6.32 10.73 -4.44
N LEU A 90 -5.24 10.27 -3.79
CA LEU A 90 -4.18 11.16 -3.32
C LEU A 90 -3.06 11.38 -4.33
N VAL A 91 -2.72 10.36 -5.12
CA VAL A 91 -1.65 10.41 -6.13
C VAL A 91 -1.97 9.47 -7.30
N LYS A 92 -1.52 9.77 -8.50
CA LYS A 92 -1.63 8.91 -9.69
C LYS A 92 -0.36 9.00 -10.52
N PRO A 93 0.14 7.86 -11.08
CA PRO A 93 -0.31 6.50 -10.80
C PRO A 93 0.06 6.07 -9.37
N TYR A 94 -0.63 5.08 -8.83
CA TYR A 94 -0.38 4.55 -7.49
C TYR A 94 -0.70 3.06 -7.42
N ALA A 95 -0.17 2.37 -6.42
CA ALA A 95 -0.69 1.08 -5.97
C ALA A 95 -0.50 0.94 -4.46
N ILE A 96 -1.45 0.30 -3.78
CA ILE A 96 -1.28 -0.18 -2.41
C ILE A 96 -0.26 -1.30 -2.45
N ALA A 97 0.72 -1.29 -1.56
CA ALA A 97 1.88 -2.18 -1.62
C ALA A 97 2.38 -2.59 -0.24
N TYR A 98 3.42 -3.41 -0.20
CA TYR A 98 4.13 -3.83 1.01
C TYR A 98 3.17 -4.45 2.05
N TRP A 99 3.27 -4.04 3.31
CA TRP A 99 2.47 -4.63 4.38
C TRP A 99 0.97 -4.48 4.17
N SER A 100 0.51 -3.35 3.66
CA SER A 100 -0.90 -3.13 3.36
C SER A 100 -1.43 -4.08 2.28
N ALA A 101 -0.63 -4.35 1.24
CA ALA A 101 -0.97 -5.34 0.22
C ALA A 101 -0.84 -6.78 0.74
N LEU A 102 0.13 -7.05 1.62
CA LEU A 102 0.29 -8.35 2.28
C LEU A 102 -0.96 -8.72 3.07
N GLN A 103 -1.46 -7.78 3.88
CA GLN A 103 -2.70 -7.93 4.65
C GLN A 103 -3.91 -8.07 3.71
N PHE A 104 -4.02 -7.23 2.68
CA PHE A 104 -5.11 -7.29 1.70
C PHE A 104 -5.21 -8.65 1.02
N HIS A 105 -4.08 -9.29 0.71
CA HIS A 105 -4.04 -10.63 0.12
C HIS A 105 -4.29 -11.75 1.14
N GLY A 106 -4.43 -11.45 2.42
CA GLY A 106 -4.60 -12.44 3.48
C GLY A 106 -3.32 -13.24 3.78
N PHE A 107 -2.15 -12.64 3.55
CA PHE A 107 -0.85 -13.27 3.80
C PHE A 107 -0.31 -12.99 5.22
N THR A 108 -1.01 -12.18 5.99
CA THR A 108 -0.68 -11.86 7.39
C THR A 108 -1.98 -11.57 8.15
N GLU A 109 -2.02 -11.89 9.43
CA GLU A 109 -3.09 -11.53 10.37
C GLU A 109 -2.89 -10.12 10.93
N GLN A 110 -1.70 -9.53 10.71
CA GLN A 110 -1.37 -8.21 11.20
C GLN A 110 -2.07 -7.13 10.37
N VAL A 111 -2.71 -6.19 11.06
CA VAL A 111 -3.34 -5.02 10.42
C VAL A 111 -2.39 -3.82 10.57
N PRO A 112 -1.73 -3.37 9.50
CA PRO A 112 -0.85 -2.21 9.57
C PRO A 112 -1.67 -0.94 9.82
N GLN A 113 -1.20 -0.09 10.74
CA GLN A 113 -1.85 1.20 11.03
C GLN A 113 -1.55 2.29 10.01
N THR A 114 -0.75 1.99 9.02
CA THR A 114 -0.33 2.93 7.98
C THR A 114 -0.47 2.26 6.63
N VAL A 115 -1.21 2.90 5.74
CA VAL A 115 -1.33 2.45 4.34
C VAL A 115 -0.06 2.77 3.60
N THR A 116 0.61 1.76 3.07
CA THR A 116 1.81 1.95 2.25
C THR A 116 1.44 1.99 0.77
N ILE A 117 1.84 3.07 0.11
CA ILE A 117 1.48 3.38 -1.28
C ILE A 117 2.76 3.55 -2.09
N ILE A 118 2.89 2.82 -3.20
CA ILE A 118 3.96 3.06 -4.18
C ILE A 118 3.46 3.98 -5.29
N SER A 119 4.35 4.86 -5.76
CA SER A 119 4.09 5.72 -6.91
C SER A 119 5.41 6.15 -7.55
N PRO A 120 5.49 6.32 -8.89
CA PRO A 120 6.60 7.02 -9.51
C PRO A 120 6.57 8.54 -9.27
N VAL A 121 5.44 9.08 -8.82
CA VAL A 121 5.29 10.49 -8.46
C VAL A 121 5.65 10.69 -7.00
N ARG A 122 6.63 11.57 -6.74
CA ARG A 122 7.06 11.88 -5.37
C ARG A 122 5.92 12.53 -4.58
N ARG A 123 5.63 11.97 -3.41
CA ARG A 123 4.69 12.50 -2.44
C ARG A 123 5.25 12.36 -1.02
N ARG A 124 4.90 13.28 -0.13
CA ARG A 124 5.21 13.19 1.29
C ARG A 124 4.17 12.34 2.00
N ASP A 125 4.59 11.71 3.09
CA ASP A 125 3.69 11.04 4.01
C ASP A 125 2.66 12.03 4.57
N MET A 126 1.48 11.51 4.86
CA MET A 126 0.39 12.33 5.40
C MET A 126 -0.48 11.54 6.37
N SER A 127 -1.13 12.27 7.26
CA SER A 127 -2.19 11.76 8.12
C SER A 127 -3.42 12.66 8.05
N VAL A 128 -4.60 12.05 8.19
CA VAL A 128 -5.88 12.74 8.30
C VAL A 128 -6.56 12.16 9.53
N GLU A 129 -6.40 12.84 10.65
CA GLU A 129 -6.85 12.35 11.98
C GLU A 129 -8.36 12.08 12.01
N GLU A 130 -9.15 12.97 11.39
CA GLU A 130 -10.61 12.84 11.33
C GLU A 130 -11.10 11.59 10.61
N LEU A 131 -10.25 10.99 9.77
CA LEU A 131 -10.54 9.73 9.05
C LEU A 131 -9.74 8.54 9.59
N GLY A 132 -8.90 8.75 10.61
CA GLY A 132 -7.97 7.72 11.09
C GLY A 132 -6.93 7.27 10.03
N PHE A 133 -6.75 8.04 8.95
CA PHE A 133 -5.90 7.68 7.84
C PHE A 133 -4.45 8.09 8.10
N ARG A 134 -3.53 7.15 7.84
CA ARG A 134 -2.09 7.41 7.75
C ARG A 134 -1.55 6.80 6.47
N GLY A 135 -0.94 7.62 5.60
CA GLY A 135 -0.37 7.20 4.33
C GLY A 135 1.14 7.38 4.31
N HIS A 136 1.87 6.30 4.01
CA HIS A 136 3.31 6.29 3.74
C HIS A 136 3.54 6.13 2.24
N PHE A 137 4.21 7.08 1.60
CA PHE A 137 4.41 7.12 0.15
C PHE A 137 5.84 6.76 -0.21
N VAL A 138 6.00 5.60 -0.82
CA VAL A 138 7.28 5.11 -1.34
C VAL A 138 7.41 5.50 -2.81
N THR A 139 8.33 6.40 -3.11
CA THR A 139 8.63 6.77 -4.50
C THR A 139 9.51 5.70 -5.13
N ILE A 140 9.06 5.15 -6.26
CA ILE A 140 9.79 4.14 -7.03
C ILE A 140 10.09 4.66 -8.44
N ALA A 141 11.08 4.08 -9.12
CA ALA A 141 11.34 4.37 -10.52
C ALA A 141 10.17 3.89 -11.41
N ALA A 142 9.88 4.61 -12.49
CA ALA A 142 8.72 4.31 -13.34
C ALA A 142 8.75 2.89 -13.92
N GLU A 143 9.92 2.38 -14.29
CA GLU A 143 10.12 1.03 -14.78
C GLU A 143 9.86 -0.06 -13.72
N ARG A 144 9.86 0.31 -12.45
CA ARG A 144 9.49 -0.57 -11.32
C ARG A 144 8.00 -0.55 -11.01
N PHE A 145 7.20 0.28 -11.68
CA PHE A 145 5.75 0.35 -11.51
C PHE A 145 5.05 -0.68 -12.42
N PHE A 146 4.95 -1.92 -11.95
CA PHE A 146 4.32 -3.05 -12.64
C PHE A 146 3.82 -4.09 -11.62
N GLY A 147 3.16 -5.16 -12.08
CA GLY A 147 2.63 -6.20 -11.20
C GLY A 147 1.52 -5.62 -10.31
N VAL A 148 0.57 -4.92 -10.91
CA VAL A 148 -0.55 -4.30 -10.20
C VAL A 148 -1.88 -4.80 -10.76
N VAL A 149 -2.88 -4.89 -9.90
CA VAL A 149 -4.25 -5.29 -10.24
C VAL A 149 -5.25 -4.27 -9.71
N THR A 150 -6.36 -4.13 -10.41
CA THR A 150 -7.46 -3.27 -9.94
C THR A 150 -8.51 -4.14 -9.25
N MET A 151 -8.84 -3.77 -8.03
CA MET A 151 -9.84 -4.42 -7.19
C MET A 151 -10.98 -3.45 -6.90
N GLN A 152 -12.18 -3.96 -6.59
CA GLN A 152 -13.30 -3.14 -6.16
C GLN A 152 -13.40 -3.15 -4.63
N ILE A 153 -13.39 -1.97 -4.03
CA ILE A 153 -13.59 -1.75 -2.59
C ILE A 153 -14.64 -0.65 -2.45
N ASP A 154 -15.76 -0.94 -1.79
CA ASP A 154 -16.90 -0.02 -1.67
C ASP A 154 -17.33 0.55 -3.04
N ASP A 155 -17.43 -0.31 -4.05
CA ASP A 155 -17.75 0.03 -5.46
C ASP A 155 -16.79 1.04 -6.10
N GLN A 156 -15.58 1.20 -5.54
CA GLN A 156 -14.54 2.06 -6.07
C GLN A 156 -13.33 1.24 -6.54
N PRO A 157 -12.76 1.58 -7.72
CA PRO A 157 -11.58 0.90 -8.21
C PRO A 157 -10.35 1.30 -7.39
N VAL A 158 -9.67 0.32 -6.84
CA VAL A 158 -8.42 0.48 -6.07
C VAL A 158 -7.34 -0.37 -6.71
N VAL A 159 -6.16 0.22 -6.91
CA VAL A 159 -5.00 -0.48 -7.47
C VAL A 159 -4.14 -0.99 -6.32
N VAL A 160 -3.83 -2.29 -6.37
CA VAL A 160 -3.01 -3.00 -5.38
C VAL A 160 -1.91 -3.76 -6.13
N THR A 161 -0.74 -3.96 -5.53
CA THR A 161 0.26 -4.89 -6.10
C THR A 161 -0.31 -6.31 -6.11
N ASP A 162 -0.09 -7.05 -7.18
CA ASP A 162 -0.55 -8.45 -7.26
C ASP A 162 0.18 -9.34 -6.23
N PRO A 163 -0.29 -10.57 -5.96
CA PRO A 163 0.30 -11.43 -4.95
C PRO A 163 1.80 -11.68 -5.12
N ALA A 164 2.26 -11.93 -6.36
CA ALA A 164 3.67 -12.17 -6.64
C ALA A 164 4.52 -10.91 -6.40
N ARG A 165 4.04 -9.77 -6.90
CA ARG A 165 4.70 -8.48 -6.70
C ARG A 165 4.75 -8.12 -5.21
N THR A 166 3.67 -8.30 -4.47
CA THR A 166 3.59 -8.03 -3.03
C THR A 166 4.65 -8.79 -2.25
N VAL A 167 4.80 -10.09 -2.50
CA VAL A 167 5.84 -10.91 -1.86
C VAL A 167 7.24 -10.39 -2.17
N LEU A 168 7.53 -10.07 -3.44
CA LEU A 168 8.85 -9.58 -3.83
C LEU A 168 9.15 -8.19 -3.26
N ASP A 169 8.15 -7.31 -3.15
CA ASP A 169 8.31 -6.02 -2.49
C ASP A 169 8.66 -6.19 -1.00
N CYS A 170 8.02 -7.14 -0.29
CA CYS A 170 8.32 -7.44 1.09
C CYS A 170 9.73 -8.05 1.27
N LEU A 171 10.20 -8.83 0.30
CA LEU A 171 11.57 -9.34 0.29
C LEU A 171 12.60 -8.27 -0.10
N ASP A 172 12.22 -7.29 -0.92
CA ASP A 172 13.07 -6.13 -1.25
C ASP A 172 13.26 -5.23 -0.02
N ARG A 173 12.16 -4.89 0.65
CA ARG A 173 12.10 -3.97 1.79
C ARG A 173 11.34 -4.57 2.97
N PRO A 174 11.93 -5.56 3.68
CA PRO A 174 11.30 -6.14 4.86
C PRO A 174 10.99 -5.11 5.96
N ASP A 175 11.72 -4.01 5.99
CA ASP A 175 11.49 -2.87 6.89
C ASP A 175 10.12 -2.21 6.70
N LEU A 176 9.53 -2.33 5.51
CA LEU A 176 8.18 -1.82 5.19
C LEU A 176 7.06 -2.87 5.38
N CYS A 177 7.40 -4.07 5.84
CA CYS A 177 6.45 -5.19 5.92
C CYS A 177 6.43 -5.88 7.29
N GLY A 178 6.84 -5.22 8.36
CA GLY A 178 6.94 -5.85 9.66
C GLY A 178 8.16 -6.78 9.81
N GLY A 179 9.01 -6.93 8.79
CA GLY A 179 10.25 -7.68 8.79
C GLY A 179 10.22 -9.00 8.01
N ILE A 180 11.30 -9.76 8.18
CA ILE A 180 11.49 -11.00 7.41
C ILE A 180 10.46 -12.09 7.76
N VAL A 181 9.93 -12.09 8.97
CA VAL A 181 8.87 -13.02 9.40
C VAL A 181 7.59 -12.81 8.61
N GLU A 182 7.13 -11.57 8.49
CA GLU A 182 5.95 -11.26 7.71
C GLU A 182 6.18 -11.51 6.20
N ALA A 183 7.40 -11.25 5.71
CA ALA A 183 7.77 -11.62 4.34
C ALA A 183 7.74 -13.15 4.12
N ALA A 184 8.16 -13.96 5.12
CA ALA A 184 8.08 -15.42 5.06
C ALA A 184 6.63 -15.92 5.02
N LYS A 185 5.73 -15.35 5.83
CA LYS A 185 4.29 -15.61 5.73
C LYS A 185 3.75 -15.30 4.33
N GLY A 186 4.19 -14.19 3.75
CA GLY A 186 3.85 -13.84 2.37
C GLY A 186 4.31 -14.87 1.34
N VAL A 187 5.53 -15.40 1.49
CA VAL A 187 6.06 -16.47 0.60
C VAL A 187 5.20 -17.72 0.71
N LEU A 188 4.91 -18.18 1.93
CA LEU A 188 4.05 -19.34 2.17
C LEU A 188 2.64 -19.13 1.63
N GLY A 189 2.00 -18.02 1.99
CA GLY A 189 0.64 -17.71 1.54
C GLY A 189 0.52 -17.59 0.03
N PHE A 190 1.56 -17.08 -0.64
CA PHE A 190 1.62 -17.10 -2.11
C PHE A 190 1.74 -18.53 -2.64
N ALA A 191 2.65 -19.33 -2.09
CA ALA A 191 2.93 -20.70 -2.57
C ALA A 191 1.72 -21.63 -2.44
N GLN A 192 0.89 -21.43 -1.41
CA GLN A 192 -0.33 -22.20 -1.16
C GLN A 192 -1.49 -21.85 -2.11
N ARG A 193 -1.38 -20.79 -2.91
CA ARG A 193 -2.42 -20.46 -3.90
C ARG A 193 -2.34 -21.39 -5.10
N SER A 194 -3.49 -21.85 -5.58
CA SER A 194 -3.60 -22.65 -6.81
C SER A 194 -3.09 -21.92 -8.06
N SER A 195 -3.06 -20.59 -8.03
CA SER A 195 -2.54 -19.74 -9.10
C SER A 195 -1.04 -19.42 -8.97
N ALA A 196 -0.37 -19.90 -7.91
CA ALA A 196 1.07 -19.65 -7.70
C ALA A 196 1.91 -20.17 -8.86
N ARG A 197 2.83 -19.35 -9.33
CA ARG A 197 3.76 -19.70 -10.41
C ARG A 197 5.16 -19.20 -10.05
N PRO A 198 6.12 -20.09 -9.74
CA PRO A 198 7.51 -19.71 -9.48
C PRO A 198 8.14 -18.88 -10.62
N ALA A 199 7.75 -19.16 -11.86
CA ALA A 199 8.19 -18.42 -13.04
C ALA A 199 7.83 -16.94 -12.99
N GLN A 200 6.65 -16.59 -12.44
CA GLN A 200 6.24 -15.19 -12.27
C GLN A 200 7.12 -14.46 -11.24
N LEU A 201 7.48 -15.12 -10.14
CA LEU A 201 8.42 -14.55 -9.17
C LEU A 201 9.79 -14.31 -9.81
N THR A 202 10.27 -15.26 -10.62
CA THR A 202 11.54 -15.15 -11.35
C THR A 202 11.54 -13.97 -12.31
N GLU A 203 10.50 -13.84 -13.13
CA GLU A 203 10.32 -12.73 -14.06
C GLU A 203 10.30 -11.37 -13.34
N TYR A 204 9.49 -11.27 -12.31
CA TYR A 204 9.33 -10.03 -11.55
C TYR A 204 10.60 -9.64 -10.79
N ALA A 205 11.29 -10.60 -10.19
CA ALA A 205 12.57 -10.36 -9.52
C ALA A 205 13.65 -9.86 -10.50
N ALA A 206 13.69 -10.39 -11.71
CA ALA A 206 14.59 -9.92 -12.77
C ALA A 206 14.29 -8.45 -13.13
N ARG A 207 13.02 -8.07 -13.23
CA ARG A 207 12.60 -6.68 -13.49
C ARG A 207 12.93 -5.73 -12.33
N LEU A 208 12.85 -6.20 -11.09
CA LEU A 208 13.18 -5.42 -9.90
C LEU A 208 14.68 -5.16 -9.75
N LYS A 209 15.54 -5.96 -10.41
CA LYS A 209 17.01 -5.80 -10.47
C LYS A 209 17.68 -5.72 -9.09
N ASN A 210 17.14 -6.43 -8.09
CA ASN A 210 17.76 -6.51 -6.76
C ASN A 210 17.97 -7.95 -6.33
N GLN A 211 19.25 -8.35 -6.29
CA GLN A 211 19.67 -9.71 -5.91
C GLN A 211 19.28 -10.09 -4.47
N ALA A 212 19.08 -9.12 -3.58
CA ALA A 212 18.66 -9.40 -2.22
C ALA A 212 17.30 -10.12 -2.17
N ILE A 213 16.41 -9.82 -3.13
CA ILE A 213 15.09 -10.47 -3.26
C ILE A 213 15.25 -11.97 -3.46
N ILE A 214 16.01 -12.36 -4.47
CA ILE A 214 16.21 -13.78 -4.81
C ILE A 214 16.95 -14.54 -3.71
N LYS A 215 17.94 -13.90 -3.06
CA LYS A 215 18.67 -14.52 -1.94
C LYS A 215 17.73 -14.83 -0.77
N ARG A 216 16.89 -13.88 -0.39
CA ARG A 216 15.90 -14.06 0.68
C ARG A 216 14.82 -15.04 0.28
N LEU A 217 14.29 -14.94 -0.95
CA LEU A 217 13.25 -15.84 -1.47
C LEU A 217 13.73 -17.30 -1.44
N GLY A 218 14.88 -17.58 -2.03
CA GLY A 218 15.39 -18.93 -2.10
C GLY A 218 15.69 -19.54 -0.73
N TYR A 219 16.28 -18.75 0.17
CA TYR A 219 16.50 -19.18 1.56
C TYR A 219 15.18 -19.53 2.27
N LEU A 220 14.17 -18.65 2.17
CA LEU A 220 12.89 -18.89 2.84
C LEU A 220 12.14 -20.07 2.24
N VAL A 221 12.16 -20.25 0.91
CA VAL A 221 11.55 -21.40 0.26
C VAL A 221 12.20 -22.71 0.74
N GLU A 222 13.54 -22.78 0.80
CA GLU A 222 14.22 -23.96 1.34
C GLU A 222 13.87 -24.22 2.82
N GLN A 223 13.78 -23.18 3.65
CA GLN A 223 13.43 -23.37 5.08
C GLN A 223 11.98 -23.86 5.21
N LEU A 224 11.05 -23.33 4.40
CA LEU A 224 9.65 -23.75 4.39
C LEU A 224 9.48 -25.17 3.86
N ASP A 225 10.25 -25.57 2.83
CA ASP A 225 10.27 -26.92 2.30
C ASP A 225 10.77 -27.93 3.34
N LEU A 226 11.88 -27.64 4.01
CA LEU A 226 12.41 -28.45 5.10
C LEU A 226 11.43 -28.63 6.27
N SER A 227 10.50 -27.71 6.46
CA SER A 227 9.44 -27.81 7.47
C SER A 227 8.20 -28.56 6.98
N GLY A 228 8.19 -29.05 5.73
CA GLY A 228 7.04 -29.76 5.13
C GLY A 228 5.82 -28.87 4.83
N GLN A 229 6.00 -27.56 4.86
CA GLN A 229 4.90 -26.59 4.62
C GLN A 229 4.72 -26.21 3.14
N PHE A 230 5.68 -26.60 2.29
CA PHE A 230 5.69 -26.17 0.89
C PHE A 230 4.99 -27.18 -0.01
N PRO A 231 4.17 -26.74 -1.00
CA PRO A 231 3.50 -27.66 -1.91
C PRO A 231 4.49 -28.33 -2.87
N GLU A 232 4.27 -29.62 -3.16
CA GLU A 232 5.02 -30.36 -4.18
C GLU A 232 4.71 -29.78 -5.58
N THR A 233 5.56 -28.94 -6.11
CA THR A 233 5.42 -28.34 -7.45
C THR A 233 6.78 -27.92 -8.01
N ASP A 234 6.80 -27.23 -9.17
CA ASP A 234 7.98 -26.77 -9.92
C ASP A 234 8.98 -25.85 -9.19
N TRP A 235 8.87 -25.74 -7.88
CA TRP A 235 9.71 -24.88 -7.05
C TRP A 235 11.17 -25.32 -7.02
N LEU A 236 11.45 -26.64 -7.04
CA LEU A 236 12.82 -27.16 -7.00
C LEU A 236 13.64 -26.69 -8.22
N SER A 237 13.04 -26.68 -9.41
CA SER A 237 13.71 -26.18 -10.61
C SER A 237 13.99 -24.68 -10.54
N ALA A 238 13.06 -23.90 -10.01
CA ALA A 238 13.23 -22.47 -9.81
C ALA A 238 14.33 -22.17 -8.78
N ILE A 239 14.37 -22.90 -7.66
CA ILE A 239 15.40 -22.77 -6.61
C ILE A 239 16.79 -23.00 -7.19
N SER A 240 16.98 -24.05 -8.00
CA SER A 240 18.27 -24.32 -8.67
C SER A 240 18.69 -23.16 -9.57
N ALA A 241 17.78 -22.70 -10.43
CA ALA A 241 18.05 -21.59 -11.33
C ALA A 241 18.38 -20.28 -10.60
N TRP A 242 17.72 -20.02 -9.48
CA TRP A 242 18.01 -18.83 -8.65
C TRP A 242 19.40 -18.92 -8.02
N ARG A 243 19.79 -20.07 -7.52
CA ARG A 243 21.08 -20.31 -6.88
C ARG A 243 22.26 -20.09 -7.84
N ASP A 244 22.14 -20.59 -9.05
CA ASP A 244 23.17 -20.51 -10.06
C ASP A 244 23.49 -19.08 -10.53
N ASN A 245 22.56 -18.16 -10.33
CA ASN A 245 22.66 -16.77 -10.80
C ASN A 245 22.88 -15.72 -9.68
N LEU A 246 23.29 -16.14 -8.48
CA LEU A 246 23.51 -15.23 -7.35
C LEU A 246 24.79 -14.41 -7.51
N SER A 247 24.70 -13.12 -7.20
CA SER A 247 25.88 -12.28 -7.02
C SER A 247 26.71 -12.70 -5.79
N ALA A 248 28.03 -12.49 -5.83
CA ALA A 248 28.95 -12.89 -4.76
C ALA A 248 28.75 -12.14 -3.43
N SER A 249 28.11 -10.97 -3.43
CA SER A 249 27.91 -10.13 -2.25
C SER A 249 26.98 -10.79 -1.22
N PHE A 250 27.27 -10.63 0.06
CA PHE A 250 26.37 -11.03 1.13
C PHE A 250 25.42 -9.91 1.48
N VAL A 251 24.16 -10.25 1.76
CA VAL A 251 23.13 -9.32 2.25
C VAL A 251 22.55 -9.83 3.57
N ARG A 252 22.00 -8.94 4.37
CA ARG A 252 21.32 -9.31 5.63
C ARG A 252 19.97 -9.96 5.32
N LEU A 253 19.62 -10.98 6.10
CA LEU A 253 18.30 -11.62 6.01
C LEU A 253 17.22 -10.60 6.40
N ASP A 254 17.34 -9.96 7.57
CA ASP A 254 16.49 -8.82 7.96
C ASP A 254 17.32 -7.52 8.03
N PRO A 255 17.10 -6.57 7.14
CA PRO A 255 17.84 -5.30 7.11
C PRO A 255 17.58 -4.41 8.34
N ARG A 256 16.49 -4.66 9.11
CA ARG A 256 16.15 -3.91 10.32
C ARG A 256 17.06 -4.26 11.51
N LEU A 257 17.61 -5.46 11.50
CA LEU A 257 18.43 -5.97 12.60
C LEU A 257 19.92 -5.69 12.36
N PRO A 258 20.74 -5.60 13.43
CA PRO A 258 22.17 -5.43 13.31
C PRO A 258 22.83 -6.53 12.45
N PRO A 259 24.01 -6.27 11.85
CA PRO A 259 24.72 -7.27 11.03
C PRO A 259 25.45 -8.29 11.91
N ALA A 260 24.69 -9.09 12.66
CA ALA A 260 25.18 -10.18 13.52
C ALA A 260 24.88 -11.55 12.90
N GLY A 261 25.31 -12.64 13.54
CA GLY A 261 24.98 -14.01 13.15
C GLY A 261 25.87 -14.62 12.05
N PRO A 262 25.67 -15.90 11.75
CA PRO A 262 26.46 -16.65 10.79
C PRO A 262 26.16 -16.23 9.33
N TYR A 263 27.07 -16.67 8.43
CA TYR A 263 26.86 -16.54 6.99
C TYR A 263 26.31 -17.84 6.41
N ASP A 264 25.22 -17.73 5.67
CA ASP A 264 24.76 -18.75 4.75
C ASP A 264 25.45 -18.56 3.41
N ARG A 265 26.26 -19.54 2.99
CA ARG A 265 27.05 -19.47 1.76
C ARG A 265 26.24 -19.85 0.54
N THR A 266 25.18 -20.63 0.72
CA THR A 266 24.31 -21.12 -0.36
C THR A 266 23.54 -19.92 -0.96
N TRP A 267 22.87 -19.14 -0.12
CA TRP A 267 22.07 -18.00 -0.54
C TRP A 267 22.78 -16.64 -0.41
N ARG A 268 24.06 -16.64 0.02
CA ARG A 268 24.83 -15.39 0.24
C ARG A 268 24.13 -14.44 1.20
N LEU A 269 23.63 -14.99 2.30
CA LEU A 269 22.95 -14.24 3.35
C LEU A 269 23.78 -14.17 4.61
N ARG A 270 23.62 -13.09 5.36
CA ARG A 270 23.96 -13.04 6.78
C ARG A 270 22.69 -13.29 7.57
N LEU A 271 22.68 -14.40 8.32
CA LEU A 271 21.53 -14.82 9.12
C LEU A 271 21.53 -14.04 10.43
N ASN A 272 21.12 -12.78 10.37
CA ASN A 272 21.12 -11.83 11.46
C ASN A 272 19.83 -11.80 12.29
N VAL A 273 19.07 -12.89 12.23
CA VAL A 273 17.88 -13.16 13.06
C VAL A 273 18.20 -14.25 14.06
N PRO A 274 17.54 -14.33 15.24
CA PRO A 274 17.67 -15.48 16.16
C PRO A 274 17.40 -16.79 15.41
N LYS A 275 18.11 -17.89 15.83
CA LYS A 275 18.05 -19.17 15.12
C LYS A 275 16.63 -19.71 14.91
N ASP A 276 15.75 -19.45 15.85
CA ASP A 276 14.37 -19.93 15.86
C ASP A 276 13.38 -18.96 15.18
N HIS A 277 13.87 -17.84 14.69
CA HIS A 277 13.01 -16.69 14.41
C HIS A 277 12.32 -16.63 13.04
N PRO A 278 12.85 -17.10 11.89
CA PRO A 278 12.12 -16.89 10.63
C PRO A 278 10.83 -17.70 10.55
N LEU A 279 10.74 -18.80 11.30
CA LEU A 279 9.64 -19.76 11.21
C LEU A 279 8.97 -20.07 12.55
N THR A 280 9.35 -19.43 13.66
CA THR A 280 8.74 -19.64 15.00
C THR A 280 7.24 -19.38 15.04
N TRP A 281 6.71 -18.59 14.12
CA TRP A 281 5.27 -18.37 13.97
C TRP A 281 4.51 -19.62 13.47
N MET A 282 5.23 -20.64 12.96
CA MET A 282 4.61 -21.91 12.54
C MET A 282 4.43 -22.89 13.69
N GLU A 283 5.05 -22.62 14.85
CA GLU A 283 5.01 -23.50 16.01
C GLU A 283 3.89 -23.15 17.01
N THR A 284 3.16 -22.08 16.76
CA THR A 284 1.98 -21.63 17.54
C THR A 284 0.69 -21.86 16.81
#